data_1b3f2072dc469bfd6ecfcdfb61b6aada
#
_entry.id   1b3f2072dc469bfd6ecfcdfb61b6aada
#
_cell.length_a   1.000
_cell.length_b   1.000
_cell.length_c   1.000
_cell.angle_alpha   90.00
_cell.angle_beta   90.00
_cell.angle_gamma   90.00
#
_symmetry.space_group_name_H-M   'P 1'
#
loop_
_entity.id
_entity.type
_entity.pdbx_description
1 polymer ?
#
loop_
_entity_poly.entity_id
_entity_poly.type
_entity_poly.pdbx_seq_one_letter_code
_entity_poly.pdbx_strand_id
1 'polypeptide(L)'
;MRTLANLIDHLGADFDFTVITRDHDLGEEEPFFDGVGAEGGGAGRAVGKARVWYLPARRLTMGNLRGLLRSLPHDLLYLNSFFSVPFAIKLLLLRRLGAIPKVPVILAPRGEFSAGALAISPVKKICYLAAVKMSGMCRDITWQASSHFEEQDIRRIFGDRASVVVAPDLPAVARPNVGAPRRLEKMPGELRVLFLSRISPMKNLDGLLLMLNGMTEPIQLHIYGPVEDLAYWEKCRTIIQELPSNVMVEYQGAVAHGVVAQIFAEHDLFFFPTHGENFGHVILESLTAGCPVLISDQTPWSALEENGAGWAFPLNRPEFFQQALRECVALGAAEYRDFRKRAQGFARLALQDEHTLQANQGMFALALQRGR
;
A
#
# COMPACT_ATOMS: atom_id res chain seq x y z
N MET A 1 -1.69 -4.71 5.82
CA MET A 1 -0.79 -5.09 6.95
C MET A 1 0.71 -5.07 6.61
N ARG A 2 1.12 -5.13 5.33
CA ARG A 2 2.54 -5.12 4.92
C ARG A 2 3.35 -3.95 5.47
N THR A 3 2.85 -2.72 5.34
CA THR A 3 3.51 -1.51 5.85
C THR A 3 3.86 -1.60 7.34
N LEU A 4 2.93 -2.09 8.17
CA LEU A 4 3.19 -2.25 9.61
C LEU A 4 4.21 -3.36 9.88
N ALA A 5 4.17 -4.47 9.15
CA ALA A 5 5.16 -5.54 9.28
C ALA A 5 6.56 -5.04 8.94
N ASN A 6 6.71 -4.30 7.83
CA ASN A 6 7.98 -3.70 7.45
C ASN A 6 8.48 -2.69 8.51
N LEU A 7 7.59 -1.85 9.03
CA LEU A 7 7.93 -0.91 10.10
C LEU A 7 8.52 -1.65 11.33
N ILE A 8 7.88 -2.74 11.74
CA ILE A 8 8.31 -3.56 12.87
C ILE A 8 9.64 -4.27 12.55
N ASP A 9 9.80 -4.80 11.34
CA ASP A 9 11.05 -5.46 10.94
C ASP A 9 12.26 -4.52 11.01
N HIS A 10 12.08 -3.25 10.66
CA HIS A 10 13.13 -2.23 10.72
C HIS A 10 13.35 -1.69 12.15
N LEU A 11 12.28 -1.31 12.85
CA LEU A 11 12.35 -0.59 14.13
C LEU A 11 12.30 -1.49 15.38
N GLY A 12 12.07 -2.78 15.22
CA GLY A 12 11.91 -3.71 16.35
C GLY A 12 13.21 -4.04 17.11
N ALA A 13 14.33 -3.38 16.80
CA ALA A 13 15.53 -3.35 17.63
C ALA A 13 15.53 -2.15 18.60
N ASP A 14 14.82 -1.07 18.22
CA ASP A 14 14.79 0.19 18.96
C ASP A 14 13.53 0.33 19.82
N PHE A 15 12.44 -0.36 19.43
CA PHE A 15 11.13 -0.29 20.07
C PHE A 15 10.50 -1.67 20.25
N ASP A 16 9.83 -1.90 21.38
CA ASP A 16 9.01 -3.07 21.64
C ASP A 16 7.61 -2.89 21.05
N PHE A 17 7.22 -3.73 20.08
CA PHE A 17 5.92 -3.65 19.43
C PHE A 17 4.92 -4.64 19.97
N THR A 18 3.76 -4.14 20.41
CA THR A 18 2.57 -4.93 20.67
C THR A 18 1.49 -4.56 19.64
N VAL A 19 1.09 -5.52 18.83
CA VAL A 19 0.10 -5.34 17.76
C VAL A 19 -1.24 -5.92 18.20
N ILE A 20 -2.30 -5.15 18.03
CA ILE A 20 -3.68 -5.61 18.21
C ILE A 20 -4.35 -5.59 16.83
N THR A 21 -4.81 -6.74 16.37
CA THR A 21 -5.41 -6.88 15.03
C THR A 21 -6.61 -7.84 15.05
N ARG A 22 -7.31 -7.94 13.92
CA ARG A 22 -8.32 -8.99 13.72
C ARG A 22 -7.68 -10.35 13.56
N ASP A 23 -8.44 -11.39 13.84
CA ASP A 23 -8.03 -12.79 13.69
C ASP A 23 -8.21 -13.34 12.26
N HIS A 24 -8.81 -12.58 11.35
CA HIS A 24 -9.06 -12.94 9.95
C HIS A 24 -8.90 -11.72 9.03
N ASP A 25 -8.71 -11.93 7.74
CA ASP A 25 -8.71 -10.87 6.73
C ASP A 25 -10.12 -10.32 6.44
N LEU A 26 -10.19 -9.16 5.82
CA LEU A 26 -11.46 -8.52 5.50
C LEU A 26 -12.16 -9.34 4.40
N GLY A 27 -13.34 -9.86 4.71
CA GLY A 27 -14.13 -10.70 3.79
C GLY A 27 -13.92 -12.20 3.96
N GLU A 28 -13.01 -12.64 4.83
CA GLU A 28 -12.83 -14.03 5.20
C GLU A 28 -13.55 -14.32 6.54
N GLU A 29 -14.06 -15.54 6.68
CA GLU A 29 -14.73 -16.00 7.91
C GLU A 29 -13.78 -16.86 8.77
N GLU A 30 -12.77 -17.49 8.17
CA GLU A 30 -11.84 -18.34 8.86
C GLU A 30 -10.72 -17.54 9.56
N PRO A 31 -10.45 -17.83 10.84
CA PRO A 31 -9.35 -17.20 11.56
C PRO A 31 -8.00 -17.73 11.04
N PHE A 32 -6.97 -16.87 11.08
CA PHE A 32 -5.60 -17.25 10.70
C PHE A 32 -5.02 -18.45 11.47
N PHE A 33 -5.60 -18.77 12.65
CA PHE A 33 -5.16 -19.86 13.49
C PHE A 33 -6.33 -20.44 14.27
N ASP A 34 -6.40 -21.77 14.35
CA ASP A 34 -7.35 -22.47 15.18
C ASP A 34 -7.13 -22.16 16.67
N GLY A 35 -8.21 -21.92 17.40
CA GLY A 35 -8.16 -21.66 18.84
C GLY A 35 -7.77 -20.24 19.26
N VAL A 36 -7.57 -19.30 18.34
CA VAL A 36 -7.37 -17.90 18.64
C VAL A 36 -8.70 -17.28 19.06
N GLY A 37 -8.88 -17.05 20.35
CA GLY A 37 -10.06 -16.37 20.91
C GLY A 37 -11.03 -17.22 21.71
N ALA A 38 -10.78 -18.50 21.90
CA ALA A 38 -11.47 -19.31 22.89
C ALA A 38 -10.94 -18.95 24.28
N GLU A 39 -11.83 -18.45 25.13
CA GLU A 39 -11.74 -18.28 26.59
C GLU A 39 -10.46 -17.69 27.23
N GLY A 40 -10.58 -16.45 27.68
CA GLY A 40 -9.62 -15.79 28.58
C GLY A 40 -8.49 -15.08 27.85
N GLY A 41 -8.09 -13.89 28.29
CA GLY A 41 -7.03 -13.05 27.75
C GLY A 41 -5.72 -13.79 27.46
N GLY A 42 -5.66 -14.40 26.29
CA GLY A 42 -4.53 -15.17 25.81
C GLY A 42 -3.28 -14.29 25.71
N ALA A 43 -2.13 -14.80 26.10
CA ALA A 43 -0.84 -14.14 25.89
C ALA A 43 -0.66 -13.87 24.39
N GLY A 44 -0.31 -12.64 24.01
CA GLY A 44 -0.04 -12.31 22.60
C GLY A 44 0.99 -13.25 22.01
N ARG A 45 0.80 -13.63 20.74
CA ARG A 45 1.70 -14.53 20.02
C ARG A 45 2.92 -13.75 19.51
N ALA A 46 4.11 -14.31 19.67
CA ALA A 46 5.31 -13.75 19.06
C ALA A 46 5.25 -13.97 17.53
N VAL A 47 5.35 -12.89 16.77
CA VAL A 47 5.39 -12.89 15.31
C VAL A 47 6.51 -11.93 14.86
N GLY A 48 7.60 -12.48 14.34
CA GLY A 48 8.79 -11.68 14.02
C GLY A 48 9.30 -10.95 15.27
N LYS A 49 9.45 -9.63 15.16
CA LYS A 49 9.91 -8.77 16.27
C LYS A 49 8.75 -8.16 17.08
N ALA A 50 7.52 -8.64 16.94
CA ALA A 50 6.36 -8.12 17.65
C ALA A 50 5.63 -9.20 18.46
N ARG A 51 4.87 -8.75 19.46
CA ARG A 51 3.84 -9.54 20.12
C ARG A 51 2.48 -9.17 19.55
N VAL A 52 1.75 -10.13 18.95
CA VAL A 52 0.51 -9.89 18.22
C VAL A 52 -0.68 -10.49 18.95
N TRP A 53 -1.71 -9.68 19.15
CA TRP A 53 -3.00 -10.05 19.72
C TRP A 53 -4.05 -10.10 18.62
N TYR A 54 -4.48 -11.30 18.27
CA TYR A 54 -5.53 -11.54 17.29
C TYR A 54 -6.89 -11.53 18.00
N LEU A 55 -7.79 -10.65 17.59
CA LEU A 55 -9.09 -10.48 18.23
C LEU A 55 -10.22 -10.78 17.25
N PRO A 56 -11.14 -11.70 17.59
CA PRO A 56 -12.35 -11.89 16.80
C PRO A 56 -13.25 -10.65 16.84
N ALA A 57 -14.05 -10.44 15.79
CA ALA A 57 -14.89 -9.26 15.64
C ALA A 57 -15.76 -8.97 16.88
N ARG A 58 -16.30 -10.02 17.53
CA ARG A 58 -17.10 -9.93 18.76
C ARG A 58 -16.34 -9.33 19.96
N ARG A 59 -15.03 -9.41 19.98
CA ARG A 59 -14.16 -8.83 21.04
C ARG A 59 -13.70 -7.41 20.76
N LEU A 60 -13.93 -6.86 19.59
CA LEU A 60 -13.59 -5.48 19.24
C LEU A 60 -14.61 -4.46 19.81
N THR A 61 -15.13 -4.71 21.01
CA THR A 61 -16.03 -3.82 21.76
C THR A 61 -15.22 -2.76 22.53
N MET A 62 -15.87 -1.63 22.86
CA MET A 62 -15.28 -0.57 23.69
C MET A 62 -14.74 -1.10 25.04
N GLY A 63 -15.54 -1.97 25.70
CA GLY A 63 -15.17 -2.55 27.00
C GLY A 63 -13.93 -3.43 26.94
N ASN A 64 -13.89 -4.33 25.96
CA ASN A 64 -12.74 -5.25 25.78
C ASN A 64 -11.46 -4.49 25.39
N LEU A 65 -11.57 -3.55 24.44
CA LEU A 65 -10.42 -2.72 24.05
C LEU A 65 -9.90 -1.87 25.20
N ARG A 66 -10.81 -1.29 26.02
CA ARG A 66 -10.43 -0.59 27.26
C ARG A 66 -9.71 -1.50 28.23
N GLY A 67 -10.25 -2.69 28.49
CA GLY A 67 -9.63 -3.67 29.40
C GLY A 67 -8.24 -4.08 28.93
N LEU A 68 -8.11 -4.40 27.66
CA LEU A 68 -6.84 -4.82 27.04
C LEU A 68 -5.79 -3.70 27.10
N LEU A 69 -6.13 -2.47 26.71
CA LEU A 69 -5.18 -1.35 26.75
C LEU A 69 -4.79 -0.92 28.16
N ARG A 70 -5.61 -1.21 29.16
CA ARG A 70 -5.22 -1.00 30.56
C ARG A 70 -4.32 -2.09 31.13
N SER A 71 -4.43 -3.31 30.60
CA SER A 71 -3.61 -4.44 31.05
C SER A 71 -2.26 -4.53 30.35
N LEU A 72 -2.12 -3.88 29.16
CA LEU A 72 -0.88 -3.86 28.40
C LEU A 72 -0.12 -2.55 28.67
N PRO A 73 1.06 -2.59 29.32
CA PRO A 73 1.90 -1.40 29.44
C PRO A 73 2.34 -0.92 28.06
N HIS A 74 2.18 0.38 27.81
CA HIS A 74 2.59 1.02 26.55
C HIS A 74 2.86 2.50 26.77
N ASP A 75 3.84 3.02 26.05
CA ASP A 75 4.26 4.42 26.12
C ASP A 75 3.72 5.24 24.95
N LEU A 76 3.21 4.58 23.89
CA LEU A 76 2.71 5.21 22.68
C LEU A 76 1.65 4.33 22.02
N LEU A 77 0.64 4.95 21.41
CA LEU A 77 -0.32 4.29 20.53
C LEU A 77 -0.04 4.66 19.06
N TYR A 78 0.22 3.65 18.24
CA TYR A 78 0.32 3.80 16.80
C TYR A 78 -0.95 3.28 16.12
N LEU A 79 -1.72 4.19 15.51
CA LEU A 79 -3.00 3.88 14.85
C LEU A 79 -2.80 3.85 13.33
N ASN A 80 -3.07 2.70 12.73
CA ASN A 80 -2.92 2.47 11.30
C ASN A 80 -4.29 2.45 10.62
N SER A 81 -4.66 3.51 9.91
CA SER A 81 -5.96 3.87 9.37
C SER A 81 -6.76 4.82 10.29
N PHE A 82 -7.41 5.82 9.68
CA PHE A 82 -8.23 6.80 10.40
C PHE A 82 -9.69 6.37 10.48
N PHE A 83 -10.25 5.82 9.38
CA PHE A 83 -11.66 5.42 9.35
C PHE A 83 -11.93 4.04 9.98
N SER A 84 -10.92 3.38 10.51
CA SER A 84 -11.11 2.11 11.21
C SER A 84 -11.90 2.29 12.50
N VAL A 85 -13.15 1.84 12.52
CA VAL A 85 -14.01 1.95 13.71
C VAL A 85 -13.37 1.29 14.95
N PRO A 86 -12.87 0.03 14.89
CA PRO A 86 -12.31 -0.61 16.07
C PRO A 86 -10.91 -0.08 16.45
N PHE A 87 -10.05 0.21 15.46
CA PHE A 87 -8.63 0.45 15.71
C PHE A 87 -8.21 1.92 15.69
N ALA A 88 -9.12 2.84 15.34
CA ALA A 88 -8.88 4.27 15.44
C ALA A 88 -10.01 4.97 16.20
N ILE A 89 -11.25 4.92 15.70
CA ILE A 89 -12.37 5.70 16.24
C ILE A 89 -12.62 5.36 17.71
N LYS A 90 -12.77 4.07 18.04
CA LYS A 90 -13.01 3.64 19.43
C LYS A 90 -11.85 4.00 20.35
N LEU A 91 -10.61 3.89 19.88
CA LEU A 91 -9.41 4.18 20.69
C LEU A 91 -9.26 5.68 20.96
N LEU A 92 -9.46 6.52 19.95
CA LEU A 92 -9.47 7.98 20.11
C LEU A 92 -10.58 8.44 21.05
N LEU A 93 -11.77 7.82 20.97
CA LEU A 93 -12.87 8.12 21.87
C LEU A 93 -12.56 7.68 23.32
N LEU A 94 -12.04 6.46 23.52
CA LEU A 94 -11.64 5.97 24.84
C LEU A 94 -10.55 6.87 25.47
N ARG A 95 -9.57 7.31 24.66
CA ARG A 95 -8.54 8.26 25.09
C ARG A 95 -9.14 9.61 25.47
N ARG A 96 -10.06 10.15 24.66
CA ARG A 96 -10.74 11.44 24.90
C ARG A 96 -11.56 11.43 26.18
N LEU A 97 -12.18 10.29 26.49
CA LEU A 97 -12.98 10.07 27.72
C LEU A 97 -12.11 9.74 28.95
N GLY A 98 -10.79 9.68 28.84
CA GLY A 98 -9.89 9.27 29.92
C GLY A 98 -10.08 7.80 30.34
N ALA A 99 -10.68 6.97 29.49
CA ALA A 99 -10.95 5.57 29.78
C ALA A 99 -9.75 4.64 29.60
N ILE A 100 -8.73 5.10 28.89
CA ILE A 100 -7.41 4.43 28.70
C ILE A 100 -6.28 5.41 29.06
N PRO A 101 -5.03 4.93 29.26
CA PRO A 101 -3.89 5.79 29.56
C PRO A 101 -3.73 6.90 28.50
N LYS A 102 -3.42 8.11 28.97
CA LYS A 102 -3.21 9.27 28.08
C LYS A 102 -1.75 9.29 27.60
N VAL A 103 -1.42 8.35 26.73
CA VAL A 103 -0.12 8.31 26.04
C VAL A 103 -0.16 9.08 24.72
N PRO A 104 1.00 9.46 24.15
CA PRO A 104 1.09 10.01 22.81
C PRO A 104 0.44 9.11 21.76
N VAL A 105 -0.06 9.70 20.71
CA VAL A 105 -0.65 8.97 19.58
C VAL A 105 0.01 9.38 18.28
N ILE A 106 0.45 8.41 17.52
CA ILE A 106 0.77 8.57 16.09
C ILE A 106 -0.39 7.95 15.30
N LEU A 107 -0.89 8.67 14.30
CA LEU A 107 -1.94 8.18 13.42
C LEU A 107 -1.51 8.30 11.96
N ALA A 108 -1.51 7.19 11.26
CA ALA A 108 -1.22 7.08 9.83
C ALA A 108 -2.51 6.84 9.03
N PRO A 109 -3.02 7.83 8.27
CA PRO A 109 -4.28 7.70 7.52
C PRO A 109 -4.19 6.75 6.33
N ARG A 110 -3.00 6.51 5.80
CA ARG A 110 -2.78 5.59 4.68
C ARG A 110 -3.57 5.95 3.40
N GLY A 111 -3.54 7.22 3.01
CA GLY A 111 -4.21 7.74 1.82
C GLY A 111 -5.72 7.92 1.93
N GLU A 112 -6.29 7.66 3.10
CA GLU A 112 -7.74 7.75 3.31
C GLU A 112 -8.30 9.17 3.13
N PHE A 113 -7.42 10.19 3.09
CA PHE A 113 -7.79 11.59 2.90
C PHE A 113 -7.60 12.10 1.48
N SER A 114 -7.11 11.28 0.56
CA SER A 114 -7.02 11.64 -0.85
C SER A 114 -8.41 11.92 -1.45
N ALA A 115 -8.46 12.75 -2.49
CA ALA A 115 -9.72 13.10 -3.15
C ALA A 115 -10.48 11.85 -3.62
N GLY A 116 -9.77 10.88 -4.21
CA GLY A 116 -10.35 9.61 -4.65
C GLY A 116 -10.90 8.77 -3.49
N ALA A 117 -10.15 8.67 -2.39
CA ALA A 117 -10.60 7.92 -1.22
C ALA A 117 -11.83 8.58 -0.57
N LEU A 118 -11.87 9.91 -0.48
CA LEU A 118 -13.01 10.64 0.09
C LEU A 118 -14.26 10.58 -0.79
N ALA A 119 -14.12 10.40 -2.10
CA ALA A 119 -15.25 10.24 -3.02
C ALA A 119 -16.02 8.92 -2.78
N ILE A 120 -15.40 7.93 -2.15
CA ILE A 120 -16.07 6.68 -1.77
C ILE A 120 -16.89 6.93 -0.49
N SER A 121 -18.24 6.88 -0.58
CA SER A 121 -19.18 7.16 0.51
C SER A 121 -19.00 8.56 1.15
N PRO A 122 -19.06 9.64 0.37
CA PRO A 122 -18.62 10.98 0.79
C PRO A 122 -19.41 11.52 1.99
N VAL A 123 -20.71 11.34 2.01
CA VAL A 123 -21.59 11.85 3.08
C VAL A 123 -21.19 11.29 4.45
N LYS A 124 -20.99 9.97 4.54
CA LYS A 124 -20.58 9.31 5.80
C LYS A 124 -19.21 9.84 6.28
N LYS A 125 -18.26 9.97 5.37
CA LYS A 125 -16.90 10.45 5.70
C LYS A 125 -16.90 11.93 6.10
N ILE A 126 -17.63 12.79 5.40
CA ILE A 126 -17.76 14.21 5.73
C ILE A 126 -18.39 14.39 7.11
N CYS A 127 -19.52 13.71 7.41
CA CYS A 127 -20.17 13.78 8.72
C CYS A 127 -19.23 13.29 9.83
N TYR A 128 -18.49 12.21 9.59
CA TYR A 128 -17.52 11.69 10.55
C TYR A 128 -16.37 12.67 10.79
N LEU A 129 -15.78 13.24 9.75
CA LEU A 129 -14.72 14.24 9.84
C LEU A 129 -15.17 15.48 10.61
N ALA A 130 -16.40 15.95 10.36
CA ALA A 130 -16.98 17.07 11.10
C ALA A 130 -17.11 16.76 12.59
N ALA A 131 -17.63 15.57 12.94
CA ALA A 131 -17.77 15.13 14.33
C ALA A 131 -16.42 15.01 15.04
N VAL A 132 -15.39 14.44 14.37
CA VAL A 132 -14.04 14.32 14.92
C VAL A 132 -13.41 15.70 15.14
N LYS A 133 -13.56 16.63 14.22
CA LYS A 133 -13.06 18.01 14.38
C LYS A 133 -13.71 18.71 15.55
N MET A 134 -15.04 18.66 15.64
CA MET A 134 -15.81 19.28 16.74
C MET A 134 -15.47 18.70 18.11
N SER A 135 -15.27 17.38 18.19
CA SER A 135 -14.91 16.70 19.45
C SER A 135 -13.50 17.01 19.93
N GLY A 136 -12.62 17.50 19.06
CA GLY A 136 -11.22 17.73 19.37
C GLY A 136 -10.41 16.46 19.66
N MET A 137 -10.87 15.29 19.22
CA MET A 137 -10.21 14.00 19.46
C MET A 137 -8.80 13.90 18.86
N CYS A 138 -8.52 14.71 17.83
CA CYS A 138 -7.24 14.72 17.12
C CYS A 138 -6.34 15.92 17.42
N ARG A 139 -6.61 16.68 18.50
CA ARG A 139 -5.80 17.88 18.81
C ARG A 139 -4.36 17.59 19.21
N ASP A 140 -4.15 16.49 19.94
CA ASP A 140 -2.85 16.15 20.56
C ASP A 140 -2.26 14.89 19.93
N ILE A 141 -2.44 14.68 18.63
CA ILE A 141 -1.88 13.53 17.93
C ILE A 141 -0.79 14.00 16.95
N THR A 142 0.14 13.10 16.68
CA THR A 142 1.10 13.24 15.59
C THR A 142 0.58 12.48 14.40
N TRP A 143 0.44 13.15 13.27
CA TRP A 143 0.07 12.52 12.00
C TRP A 143 1.31 12.00 11.31
N GLN A 144 1.32 10.76 10.90
CA GLN A 144 2.29 10.25 9.94
C GLN A 144 1.74 10.46 8.54
N ALA A 145 2.48 11.12 7.68
CA ALA A 145 2.25 11.16 6.26
C ALA A 145 3.31 10.31 5.56
N SER A 146 2.89 9.41 4.66
CA SER A 146 3.82 8.58 3.87
C SER A 146 4.45 9.33 2.70
N SER A 147 3.92 10.51 2.37
CA SER A 147 4.41 11.39 1.31
C SER A 147 3.99 12.83 1.55
N HIS A 148 4.59 13.76 0.83
CA HIS A 148 4.16 15.17 0.85
C HIS A 148 2.72 15.36 0.33
N PHE A 149 2.24 14.51 -0.56
CA PHE A 149 0.84 14.52 -1.00
C PHE A 149 -0.11 14.19 0.18
N GLU A 150 0.21 13.16 0.94
CA GLU A 150 -0.59 12.81 2.13
C GLU A 150 -0.49 13.89 3.22
N GLU A 151 0.66 14.53 3.38
CA GLU A 151 0.80 15.69 4.27
C GLU A 151 -0.16 16.81 3.87
N GLN A 152 -0.21 17.17 2.58
CA GLN A 152 -1.13 18.20 2.07
C GLN A 152 -2.59 17.81 2.30
N ASP A 153 -2.95 16.55 2.10
CA ASP A 153 -4.29 16.03 2.37
C ASP A 153 -4.66 16.14 3.85
N ILE A 154 -3.75 15.79 4.76
CA ILE A 154 -3.96 15.95 6.21
C ILE A 154 -4.15 17.43 6.57
N ARG A 155 -3.27 18.32 6.08
CA ARG A 155 -3.36 19.75 6.34
C ARG A 155 -4.63 20.38 5.77
N ARG A 156 -5.06 19.95 4.58
CA ARG A 156 -6.32 20.40 3.99
C ARG A 156 -7.51 20.08 4.91
N ILE A 157 -7.50 18.94 5.61
CA ILE A 157 -8.58 18.51 6.48
C ILE A 157 -8.46 19.10 7.88
N PHE A 158 -7.29 19.02 8.52
CA PHE A 158 -7.09 19.38 9.93
C PHE A 158 -6.43 20.74 10.15
N GLY A 159 -6.05 21.42 9.07
CA GLY A 159 -5.42 22.74 9.08
C GLY A 159 -3.89 22.70 9.25
N ASP A 160 -3.24 23.83 9.00
CA ASP A 160 -1.77 23.94 9.00
C ASP A 160 -1.12 23.71 10.38
N ARG A 161 -1.89 23.87 11.45
CA ARG A 161 -1.43 23.62 12.83
C ARG A 161 -1.40 22.13 13.21
N ALA A 162 -1.87 21.24 12.32
CA ALA A 162 -1.75 19.80 12.54
C ALA A 162 -0.28 19.39 12.66
N SER A 163 0.06 18.60 13.69
CA SER A 163 1.41 18.08 13.86
C SER A 163 1.63 16.92 12.88
N VAL A 164 2.15 17.21 11.71
CA VAL A 164 2.42 16.20 10.66
C VAL A 164 3.91 15.94 10.56
N VAL A 165 4.27 14.69 10.49
CA VAL A 165 5.64 14.21 10.20
C VAL A 165 5.58 13.40 8.91
N VAL A 166 6.36 13.79 7.93
CA VAL A 166 6.53 13.01 6.70
C VAL A 166 7.53 11.90 6.99
N ALA A 167 7.02 10.68 7.12
CA ALA A 167 7.79 9.47 7.33
C ALA A 167 7.26 8.39 6.36
N PRO A 168 7.93 8.23 5.20
CA PRO A 168 7.51 7.28 4.18
C PRO A 168 7.44 5.84 4.68
N ASP A 169 6.65 5.03 3.99
CA ASP A 169 6.55 3.61 4.31
C ASP A 169 7.90 2.92 4.08
N LEU A 170 8.29 2.07 5.03
CA LEU A 170 9.53 1.32 4.92
C LEU A 170 9.36 0.12 3.96
N PRO A 171 10.33 -0.14 3.09
CA PRO A 171 10.33 -1.31 2.23
C PRO A 171 10.47 -2.60 3.04
N ALA A 172 10.19 -3.74 2.42
CA ALA A 172 10.49 -5.02 3.05
C ALA A 172 12.00 -5.17 3.25
N VAL A 173 12.40 -5.66 4.42
CA VAL A 173 13.80 -6.03 4.65
C VAL A 173 14.19 -7.11 3.64
N ALA A 174 15.26 -6.87 2.91
CA ALA A 174 15.74 -7.80 1.90
C ALA A 174 16.03 -9.16 2.54
N ARG A 175 15.26 -10.17 2.18
CA ARG A 175 15.57 -11.56 2.54
C ARG A 175 16.50 -12.14 1.48
N PRO A 176 17.51 -12.95 1.86
CA PRO A 176 18.33 -13.63 0.87
C PRO A 176 17.42 -14.41 -0.08
N ASN A 177 17.55 -14.14 -1.37
CA ASN A 177 16.72 -14.76 -2.40
C ASN A 177 16.83 -16.29 -2.36
N VAL A 178 15.73 -16.94 -2.19
CA VAL A 178 15.59 -18.38 -2.46
C VAL A 178 15.53 -18.54 -3.98
N GLY A 179 16.70 -18.64 -4.62
CA GLY A 179 16.84 -18.84 -6.07
C GLY A 179 16.55 -17.58 -6.91
N ALA A 180 17.34 -17.34 -7.95
CA ALA A 180 16.98 -16.30 -8.92
C ALA A 180 15.75 -16.76 -9.70
N PRO A 181 14.69 -15.93 -9.81
CA PRO A 181 13.49 -16.31 -10.54
C PRO A 181 13.84 -16.62 -12.01
N ARG A 182 13.19 -17.66 -12.55
CA ARG A 182 13.34 -18.00 -13.99
C ARG A 182 12.82 -16.83 -14.82
N ARG A 183 13.65 -16.29 -15.67
CA ARG A 183 13.32 -15.16 -16.54
C ARG A 183 13.08 -15.66 -17.96
N LEU A 184 12.02 -15.11 -18.56
CA LEU A 184 11.77 -15.31 -19.98
C LEU A 184 12.55 -14.26 -20.78
N GLU A 185 13.11 -14.67 -21.91
CA GLU A 185 13.80 -13.73 -22.81
C GLU A 185 12.77 -12.85 -23.52
N LYS A 186 13.10 -11.57 -23.68
CA LYS A 186 12.27 -10.61 -24.43
C LYS A 186 12.41 -10.88 -25.92
N MET A 187 11.26 -11.08 -26.58
CA MET A 187 11.18 -11.18 -28.03
C MET A 187 10.84 -9.81 -28.63
N PRO A 188 11.59 -9.32 -29.64
CA PRO A 188 11.21 -8.10 -30.34
C PRO A 188 9.85 -8.25 -31.02
N GLY A 189 9.06 -7.19 -31.01
CA GLY A 189 7.73 -7.17 -31.63
C GLY A 189 6.59 -7.69 -30.76
N GLU A 190 6.89 -8.23 -29.56
CA GLU A 190 5.88 -8.71 -28.60
C GLU A 190 6.10 -8.06 -27.24
N LEU A 191 5.06 -7.90 -26.43
CA LEU A 191 5.15 -7.32 -25.10
C LEU A 191 4.26 -8.06 -24.12
N ARG A 192 4.86 -8.61 -23.06
CA ARG A 192 4.15 -9.21 -21.93
C ARG A 192 3.98 -8.16 -20.84
N VAL A 193 2.76 -7.65 -20.73
CA VAL A 193 2.37 -6.62 -19.75
C VAL A 193 1.73 -7.27 -18.54
N LEU A 194 2.11 -6.79 -17.38
CA LEU A 194 1.53 -7.21 -16.10
C LEU A 194 0.72 -6.08 -15.48
N PHE A 195 -0.50 -6.38 -15.02
CA PHE A 195 -1.21 -5.63 -14.02
C PHE A 195 -1.35 -6.51 -12.77
N LEU A 196 -0.86 -6.05 -11.62
CA LEU A 196 -0.91 -6.79 -10.36
C LEU A 196 -1.36 -5.88 -9.23
N SER A 197 -2.64 -5.97 -8.87
CA SER A 197 -3.26 -5.21 -7.78
C SER A 197 -4.66 -5.72 -7.50
N ARG A 198 -5.27 -5.27 -6.38
CA ARG A 198 -6.72 -5.42 -6.19
C ARG A 198 -7.46 -4.74 -7.32
N ILE A 199 -8.51 -5.39 -7.85
CA ILE A 199 -9.31 -4.84 -8.94
C ILE A 199 -10.36 -3.92 -8.34
N SER A 200 -10.11 -2.61 -8.45
CA SER A 200 -10.97 -1.54 -7.94
C SER A 200 -10.76 -0.25 -8.75
N PRO A 201 -11.72 0.68 -8.75
CA PRO A 201 -11.62 1.94 -9.50
C PRO A 201 -10.35 2.74 -9.20
N MET A 202 -9.86 2.70 -7.95
CA MET A 202 -8.62 3.39 -7.56
C MET A 202 -7.39 2.91 -8.35
N LYS A 203 -7.38 1.64 -8.76
CA LYS A 203 -6.24 1.03 -9.46
C LYS A 203 -6.29 1.19 -10.98
N ASN A 204 -7.41 1.72 -11.49
CA ASN A 204 -7.58 2.21 -12.86
C ASN A 204 -7.26 1.16 -13.96
N LEU A 205 -7.73 -0.08 -13.74
CA LEU A 205 -7.59 -1.14 -14.75
C LEU A 205 -8.37 -0.78 -16.05
N ASP A 206 -9.55 -0.17 -15.94
CA ASP A 206 -10.33 0.28 -17.08
C ASP A 206 -9.58 1.32 -17.93
N GLY A 207 -8.88 2.26 -17.29
CA GLY A 207 -8.00 3.21 -17.98
C GLY A 207 -6.85 2.53 -18.72
N LEU A 208 -6.21 1.52 -18.10
CA LEU A 208 -5.19 0.69 -18.76
C LEU A 208 -5.75 0.03 -20.01
N LEU A 209 -6.91 -0.64 -19.90
CA LEU A 209 -7.55 -1.33 -21.03
C LEU A 209 -7.89 -0.37 -22.16
N LEU A 210 -8.40 0.82 -21.86
CA LEU A 210 -8.68 1.86 -22.85
C LEU A 210 -7.41 2.36 -23.56
N MET A 211 -6.28 2.45 -22.85
CA MET A 211 -4.99 2.79 -23.47
C MET A 211 -4.51 1.69 -24.43
N LEU A 212 -4.75 0.41 -24.08
CA LEU A 212 -4.41 -0.72 -24.96
C LEU A 212 -5.30 -0.81 -26.19
N ASN A 213 -6.53 -0.32 -26.14
CA ASN A 213 -7.45 -0.33 -27.29
C ASN A 213 -6.92 0.45 -28.52
N GLY A 214 -6.01 1.41 -28.31
CA GLY A 214 -5.36 2.17 -29.38
C GLY A 214 -4.04 1.56 -29.89
N MET A 215 -3.66 0.35 -29.44
CA MET A 215 -2.42 -0.30 -29.83
C MET A 215 -2.63 -1.19 -31.07
N THR A 216 -1.62 -1.22 -31.92
CA THR A 216 -1.58 -2.09 -33.12
C THR A 216 -0.58 -3.24 -32.97
N GLU A 217 0.31 -3.14 -32.00
CA GLU A 217 1.35 -4.11 -31.72
C GLU A 217 0.81 -5.28 -30.88
N PRO A 218 1.37 -6.50 -31.00
CA PRO A 218 1.00 -7.64 -30.20
C PRO A 218 1.31 -7.43 -28.71
N ILE A 219 0.27 -7.47 -27.87
CA ILE A 219 0.38 -7.30 -26.42
C ILE A 219 -0.31 -8.46 -25.71
N GLN A 220 0.37 -9.06 -24.75
CA GLN A 220 -0.20 -10.03 -23.81
C GLN A 220 -0.32 -9.37 -22.44
N LEU A 221 -1.54 -9.10 -21.99
CA LEU A 221 -1.82 -8.54 -20.68
C LEU A 221 -2.25 -9.64 -19.71
N HIS A 222 -1.48 -9.84 -18.66
CA HIS A 222 -1.86 -10.69 -17.53
C HIS A 222 -2.32 -9.82 -16.35
N ILE A 223 -3.51 -10.13 -15.83
CA ILE A 223 -4.12 -9.42 -14.71
C ILE A 223 -4.13 -10.33 -13.48
N TYR A 224 -3.50 -9.89 -12.41
CA TYR A 224 -3.45 -10.60 -11.13
C TYR A 224 -4.04 -9.74 -10.00
N GLY A 225 -4.79 -10.37 -9.12
CA GLY A 225 -5.30 -9.79 -7.90
C GLY A 225 -6.77 -10.12 -7.62
N PRO A 226 -7.21 -9.95 -6.37
CA PRO A 226 -8.60 -10.19 -5.99
C PRO A 226 -9.51 -9.10 -6.55
N VAL A 227 -10.73 -9.49 -6.92
CA VAL A 227 -11.80 -8.56 -7.28
C VAL A 227 -12.37 -7.96 -6.01
N GLU A 228 -12.09 -6.67 -5.76
CA GLU A 228 -12.61 -5.93 -4.61
C GLU A 228 -13.99 -5.28 -4.92
N ASP A 229 -14.21 -4.90 -6.18
CA ASP A 229 -15.45 -4.29 -6.68
C ASP A 229 -15.97 -5.07 -7.91
N LEU A 230 -17.03 -5.83 -7.70
CA LEU A 230 -17.63 -6.67 -8.74
C LEU A 230 -18.21 -5.83 -9.89
N ALA A 231 -18.86 -4.71 -9.59
CA ALA A 231 -19.46 -3.86 -10.64
C ALA A 231 -18.37 -3.23 -11.52
N TYR A 232 -17.27 -2.83 -10.90
CA TYR A 232 -16.10 -2.32 -11.62
C TYR A 232 -15.45 -3.42 -12.48
N TRP A 233 -15.35 -4.64 -11.97
CA TRP A 233 -14.81 -5.77 -12.73
C TRP A 233 -15.66 -6.10 -13.96
N GLU A 234 -16.99 -6.08 -13.86
CA GLU A 234 -17.88 -6.28 -15.00
C GLU A 234 -17.71 -5.18 -16.07
N LYS A 235 -17.51 -3.92 -15.65
CA LYS A 235 -17.12 -2.85 -16.58
C LYS A 235 -15.81 -3.17 -17.32
N CYS A 236 -14.79 -3.62 -16.58
CA CYS A 236 -13.50 -3.99 -17.18
C CYS A 236 -13.66 -5.15 -18.17
N ARG A 237 -14.47 -6.18 -17.84
CA ARG A 237 -14.76 -7.32 -18.72
C ARG A 237 -15.41 -6.90 -20.04
N THR A 238 -16.32 -5.93 -20.01
CA THR A 238 -16.92 -5.37 -21.21
C THR A 238 -15.87 -4.73 -22.10
N ILE A 239 -14.97 -3.92 -21.55
CA ILE A 239 -13.88 -3.31 -22.31
C ILE A 239 -12.94 -4.38 -22.89
N ILE A 240 -12.62 -5.43 -22.13
CA ILE A 240 -11.77 -6.55 -22.62
C ILE A 240 -12.38 -7.21 -23.87
N GLN A 241 -13.70 -7.38 -23.94
CA GLN A 241 -14.37 -7.96 -25.10
C GLN A 241 -14.31 -7.08 -26.35
N GLU A 242 -14.10 -5.77 -26.17
CA GLU A 242 -14.03 -4.78 -27.25
C GLU A 242 -12.59 -4.52 -27.73
N LEU A 243 -11.57 -5.12 -27.07
CA LEU A 243 -10.17 -4.93 -27.45
C LEU A 243 -9.87 -5.56 -28.82
N PRO A 244 -8.92 -4.98 -29.58
CA PRO A 244 -8.51 -5.51 -30.86
C PRO A 244 -7.78 -6.87 -30.69
N SER A 245 -7.81 -7.71 -31.70
CA SER A 245 -7.31 -9.09 -31.68
C SER A 245 -5.80 -9.23 -31.42
N ASN A 246 -5.04 -8.15 -31.59
CA ASN A 246 -3.62 -8.09 -31.24
C ASN A 246 -3.35 -7.92 -29.73
N VAL A 247 -4.37 -7.64 -28.92
CA VAL A 247 -4.29 -7.52 -27.47
C VAL A 247 -4.96 -8.73 -26.82
N MET A 248 -4.16 -9.63 -26.28
CA MET A 248 -4.64 -10.80 -25.53
C MET A 248 -4.67 -10.47 -24.04
N VAL A 249 -5.79 -10.74 -23.37
CA VAL A 249 -5.96 -10.47 -21.94
C VAL A 249 -6.31 -11.73 -21.18
N GLU A 250 -5.57 -12.02 -20.11
CA GLU A 250 -5.82 -13.14 -19.21
C GLU A 250 -5.93 -12.68 -17.76
N TYR A 251 -7.06 -13.03 -17.11
CA TYR A 251 -7.22 -12.83 -15.68
C TYR A 251 -6.82 -14.10 -14.91
N GLN A 252 -5.84 -13.98 -14.04
CA GLN A 252 -5.20 -15.08 -13.32
C GLN A 252 -5.65 -15.20 -11.85
N GLY A 253 -6.51 -14.29 -11.39
CA GLY A 253 -6.99 -14.29 -10.00
C GLY A 253 -5.99 -13.79 -8.98
N ALA A 254 -6.29 -14.02 -7.71
CA ALA A 254 -5.42 -13.65 -6.59
C ALA A 254 -4.24 -14.61 -6.48
N VAL A 255 -3.07 -14.09 -6.08
CA VAL A 255 -1.84 -14.87 -5.95
C VAL A 255 -1.22 -14.70 -4.58
N ALA A 256 -0.58 -15.76 -4.09
CA ALA A 256 0.20 -15.70 -2.86
C ALA A 256 1.44 -14.83 -3.03
N HIS A 257 1.80 -14.09 -1.99
CA HIS A 257 2.96 -13.17 -2.04
C HIS A 257 4.28 -13.86 -2.44
N GLY A 258 4.46 -15.13 -2.07
CA GLY A 258 5.70 -15.86 -2.35
C GLY A 258 6.02 -16.04 -3.84
N VAL A 259 5.03 -15.96 -4.73
CA VAL A 259 5.22 -16.10 -6.19
C VAL A 259 5.28 -14.77 -6.94
N VAL A 260 5.02 -13.65 -6.27
CA VAL A 260 4.95 -12.32 -6.89
C VAL A 260 6.25 -11.93 -7.61
N ALA A 261 7.40 -12.19 -6.99
CA ALA A 261 8.70 -11.91 -7.60
C ALA A 261 8.93 -12.71 -8.90
N GLN A 262 8.44 -13.96 -8.95
CA GLN A 262 8.50 -14.81 -10.14
C GLN A 262 7.60 -14.23 -11.25
N ILE A 263 6.38 -13.83 -10.90
CA ILE A 263 5.42 -13.21 -11.84
C ILE A 263 6.06 -11.97 -12.47
N PHE A 264 6.65 -11.07 -11.69
CA PHE A 264 7.34 -9.90 -12.25
C PHE A 264 8.52 -10.30 -13.17
N ALA A 265 9.27 -11.35 -12.82
CA ALA A 265 10.39 -11.79 -13.62
C ALA A 265 10.00 -12.37 -15.00
N GLU A 266 8.79 -12.87 -15.13
CA GLU A 266 8.22 -13.47 -16.34
C GLU A 266 7.60 -12.43 -17.28
N HIS A 267 7.45 -11.17 -16.84
CA HIS A 267 6.84 -10.09 -17.61
C HIS A 267 7.88 -9.05 -18.05
N ASP A 268 7.55 -8.34 -19.12
CA ASP A 268 8.42 -7.33 -19.71
C ASP A 268 8.16 -5.93 -19.16
N LEU A 269 6.92 -5.66 -18.71
CA LEU A 269 6.52 -4.34 -18.22
C LEU A 269 5.40 -4.48 -17.18
N PHE A 270 5.55 -3.83 -16.05
CA PHE A 270 4.48 -3.63 -15.08
C PHE A 270 3.73 -2.34 -15.40
N PHE A 271 2.48 -2.44 -15.84
CA PHE A 271 1.65 -1.29 -16.19
C PHE A 271 0.62 -1.02 -15.10
N PHE A 272 0.77 0.12 -14.41
CA PHE A 272 -0.03 0.42 -13.23
C PHE A 272 -0.44 1.91 -13.19
N PRO A 273 -1.44 2.34 -14.01
CA PRO A 273 -1.89 3.72 -14.10
C PRO A 273 -2.87 4.08 -12.99
N THR A 274 -2.51 3.82 -11.74
CA THR A 274 -3.35 4.04 -10.55
C THR A 274 -3.75 5.52 -10.39
N HIS A 275 -4.91 5.79 -9.80
CA HIS A 275 -5.34 7.14 -9.41
C HIS A 275 -4.65 7.63 -8.12
N GLY A 276 -3.85 6.80 -7.46
CA GLY A 276 -3.08 7.19 -6.30
C GLY A 276 -2.45 6.00 -5.57
N GLU A 277 -1.24 6.23 -5.08
CA GLU A 277 -0.50 5.34 -4.19
C GLU A 277 0.21 6.13 -3.11
N ASN A 278 0.23 5.61 -1.90
CA ASN A 278 0.98 6.22 -0.83
C ASN A 278 2.47 5.93 -0.92
N PHE A 279 2.81 4.65 -1.08
CA PHE A 279 4.17 4.19 -1.30
C PHE A 279 4.28 3.37 -2.59
N GLY A 280 3.31 2.47 -2.84
CA GLY A 280 3.35 1.57 -4.00
C GLY A 280 4.36 0.44 -3.83
N HIS A 281 4.23 -0.36 -2.77
CA HIS A 281 5.10 -1.53 -2.55
C HIS A 281 5.20 -2.43 -3.77
N VAL A 282 4.12 -2.57 -4.54
CA VAL A 282 4.08 -3.36 -5.76
C VAL A 282 5.00 -2.80 -6.86
N ILE A 283 5.18 -1.48 -6.91
CA ILE A 283 6.10 -0.80 -7.83
C ILE A 283 7.55 -1.16 -7.46
N LEU A 284 7.89 -1.07 -6.16
CA LEU A 284 9.21 -1.47 -5.68
C LEU A 284 9.49 -2.96 -5.91
N GLU A 285 8.50 -3.83 -5.73
CA GLU A 285 8.61 -5.27 -6.00
C GLU A 285 8.89 -5.55 -7.47
N SER A 286 8.20 -4.85 -8.37
CA SER A 286 8.45 -4.92 -9.81
C SER A 286 9.89 -4.54 -10.15
N LEU A 287 10.32 -3.36 -9.71
CA LEU A 287 11.68 -2.85 -9.95
C LEU A 287 12.75 -3.78 -9.36
N THR A 288 12.53 -4.30 -8.15
CA THR A 288 13.44 -5.25 -7.49
C THR A 288 13.57 -6.56 -8.28
N ALA A 289 12.48 -7.06 -8.83
CA ALA A 289 12.50 -8.22 -9.73
C ALA A 289 13.12 -7.91 -11.10
N GLY A 290 13.38 -6.63 -11.38
CA GLY A 290 13.89 -6.14 -12.65
C GLY A 290 12.83 -6.11 -13.73
N CYS A 291 11.57 -5.92 -13.39
CA CYS A 291 10.50 -5.61 -14.32
C CYS A 291 10.32 -4.08 -14.33
N PRO A 292 10.63 -3.38 -15.43
CA PRO A 292 10.42 -1.96 -15.56
C PRO A 292 8.96 -1.59 -15.38
N VAL A 293 8.69 -0.33 -15.03
CA VAL A 293 7.33 0.12 -14.69
C VAL A 293 6.83 1.23 -15.61
N LEU A 294 5.54 1.18 -15.92
CA LEU A 294 4.79 2.25 -16.59
C LEU A 294 3.64 2.62 -15.66
N ILE A 295 3.74 3.78 -15.01
CA ILE A 295 2.82 4.16 -13.95
C ILE A 295 2.27 5.57 -14.15
N SER A 296 1.28 5.95 -13.34
CA SER A 296 0.83 7.33 -13.28
C SER A 296 1.76 8.18 -12.40
N ASP A 297 1.75 9.49 -12.61
CA ASP A 297 2.40 10.50 -11.77
C ASP A 297 1.72 10.69 -10.39
N GLN A 298 0.64 9.94 -10.13
CA GLN A 298 -0.10 9.94 -8.86
C GLN A 298 0.52 8.98 -7.83
N THR A 299 1.82 8.76 -7.92
CA THR A 299 2.61 7.91 -7.02
C THR A 299 3.86 8.65 -6.55
N PRO A 300 4.47 8.29 -5.43
CA PRO A 300 5.71 8.93 -4.98
C PRO A 300 6.95 8.53 -5.82
N TRP A 301 6.79 7.67 -6.82
CA TRP A 301 7.88 7.17 -7.67
C TRP A 301 8.12 8.13 -8.85
N SER A 302 8.89 9.17 -8.58
CA SER A 302 9.43 10.08 -9.59
C SER A 302 10.81 9.62 -10.08
N ALA A 303 11.39 10.35 -11.02
CA ALA A 303 12.74 10.10 -11.55
C ALA A 303 12.93 8.70 -12.21
N LEU A 304 11.86 8.02 -12.59
CA LEU A 304 11.93 6.72 -13.28
C LEU A 304 12.63 6.82 -14.64
N GLU A 305 12.29 7.84 -15.42
CA GLU A 305 12.86 8.08 -16.74
C GLU A 305 14.33 8.45 -16.66
N GLU A 306 14.68 9.34 -15.74
CA GLU A 306 16.08 9.80 -15.51
C GLU A 306 16.99 8.62 -15.14
N ASN A 307 16.48 7.64 -14.42
CA ASN A 307 17.21 6.43 -14.04
C ASN A 307 17.03 5.28 -15.03
N GLY A 308 16.25 5.47 -16.09
CA GLY A 308 15.94 4.43 -17.07
C GLY A 308 15.30 3.20 -16.43
N ALA A 309 14.42 3.39 -15.45
CA ALA A 309 13.73 2.33 -14.70
C ALA A 309 12.27 2.14 -15.13
N GLY A 310 11.75 3.06 -15.94
CA GLY A 310 10.36 3.09 -16.39
C GLY A 310 9.88 4.50 -16.64
N TRP A 311 8.57 4.71 -16.59
CA TRP A 311 7.93 5.98 -16.86
C TRP A 311 6.82 6.29 -15.86
N ALA A 312 6.61 7.58 -15.60
CA ALA A 312 5.52 8.09 -14.79
C ALA A 312 4.83 9.25 -15.52
N PHE A 313 3.59 9.04 -15.95
CA PHE A 313 2.86 10.00 -16.77
C PHE A 313 1.53 10.44 -16.15
N PRO A 314 1.06 11.68 -16.46
CA PRO A 314 -0.26 12.14 -16.06
C PRO A 314 -1.36 11.34 -16.79
N LEU A 315 -2.38 10.93 -16.05
CA LEU A 315 -3.47 10.08 -16.56
C LEU A 315 -4.30 10.72 -17.69
N ASN A 316 -4.30 12.04 -17.80
CA ASN A 316 -4.98 12.77 -18.88
C ASN A 316 -4.18 12.85 -20.18
N ARG A 317 -3.04 12.13 -20.27
CA ARG A 317 -2.17 12.07 -21.44
C ARG A 317 -1.93 10.61 -21.88
N PRO A 318 -2.99 9.89 -22.33
CA PRO A 318 -2.90 8.48 -22.69
C PRO A 318 -1.89 8.21 -23.81
N GLU A 319 -1.63 9.18 -24.68
CA GLU A 319 -0.65 9.10 -25.76
C GLU A 319 0.80 8.82 -25.26
N PHE A 320 1.16 9.31 -24.08
CA PHE A 320 2.50 9.05 -23.52
C PHE A 320 2.63 7.59 -23.08
N PHE A 321 1.59 7.03 -22.48
CA PHE A 321 1.56 5.61 -22.12
C PHE A 321 1.65 4.72 -23.35
N GLN A 322 0.91 5.04 -24.41
CA GLN A 322 0.96 4.30 -25.67
C GLN A 322 2.32 4.38 -26.33
N GLN A 323 2.99 5.54 -26.26
CA GLN A 323 4.33 5.71 -26.79
C GLN A 323 5.34 4.82 -26.03
N ALA A 324 5.31 4.81 -24.70
CA ALA A 324 6.16 3.96 -23.87
C ALA A 324 5.92 2.46 -24.13
N LEU A 325 4.67 2.05 -24.37
CA LEU A 325 4.35 0.68 -24.78
C LEU A 325 5.02 0.33 -26.11
N ARG A 326 4.94 1.21 -27.13
CA ARG A 326 5.60 1.00 -28.43
C ARG A 326 7.12 0.90 -28.29
N GLU A 327 7.71 1.76 -27.47
CA GLU A 327 9.15 1.69 -27.15
C GLU A 327 9.50 0.34 -26.55
N CYS A 328 8.72 -0.16 -25.58
CA CYS A 328 8.94 -1.47 -25.00
C CYS A 328 8.79 -2.63 -26.01
N VAL A 329 7.82 -2.55 -26.92
CA VAL A 329 7.61 -3.55 -27.98
C VAL A 329 8.85 -3.62 -28.89
N ALA A 330 9.44 -2.48 -29.21
CA ALA A 330 10.58 -2.38 -30.12
C ALA A 330 11.89 -2.91 -29.53
N LEU A 331 12.00 -2.97 -28.19
CA LEU A 331 13.25 -3.38 -27.52
C LEU A 331 13.67 -4.81 -27.88
N GLY A 332 14.93 -4.97 -28.29
CA GLY A 332 15.56 -6.26 -28.41
C GLY A 332 16.04 -6.83 -27.06
N ALA A 333 16.40 -8.11 -27.05
CA ALA A 333 16.81 -8.82 -25.84
C ALA A 333 17.99 -8.15 -25.08
N ALA A 334 18.96 -7.57 -25.82
CA ALA A 334 20.11 -6.90 -25.21
C ALA A 334 19.72 -5.59 -24.53
N GLU A 335 18.99 -4.73 -25.22
CA GLU A 335 18.50 -3.44 -24.72
C GLU A 335 17.57 -3.63 -23.51
N TYR A 336 16.70 -4.64 -23.60
CA TYR A 336 15.79 -4.98 -22.51
C TYR A 336 16.54 -5.51 -21.27
N ARG A 337 17.61 -6.30 -21.44
CA ARG A 337 18.45 -6.73 -20.31
C ARG A 337 19.09 -5.53 -19.58
N ASP A 338 19.51 -4.51 -20.32
CA ASP A 338 20.06 -3.30 -19.72
C ASP A 338 18.98 -2.44 -19.05
N PHE A 339 17.80 -2.38 -19.62
CA PHE A 339 16.63 -1.74 -18.99
C PHE A 339 16.32 -2.41 -17.64
N ARG A 340 16.27 -3.74 -17.58
CA ARG A 340 16.09 -4.51 -16.34
C ARG A 340 17.15 -4.21 -15.29
N LYS A 341 18.42 -4.13 -15.68
CA LYS A 341 19.50 -3.80 -14.74
C LYS A 341 19.34 -2.41 -14.15
N ARG A 342 18.93 -1.42 -14.96
CA ARG A 342 18.64 -0.06 -14.48
C ARG A 342 17.47 -0.05 -13.51
N ALA A 343 16.39 -0.75 -13.80
CA ALA A 343 15.25 -0.90 -12.89
C ALA A 343 15.69 -1.49 -11.53
N GLN A 344 16.50 -2.55 -11.52
CA GLN A 344 17.06 -3.13 -10.30
C GLN A 344 18.02 -2.17 -9.57
N GLY A 345 18.83 -1.41 -10.31
CA GLY A 345 19.70 -0.39 -9.75
C GLY A 345 18.92 0.68 -9.00
N PHE A 346 17.88 1.19 -9.62
CA PHE A 346 16.98 2.18 -9.02
C PHE A 346 16.25 1.64 -7.76
N ALA A 347 15.76 0.40 -7.81
CA ALA A 347 15.19 -0.25 -6.64
C ALA A 347 16.18 -0.37 -5.48
N ARG A 348 17.45 -0.69 -5.74
CA ARG A 348 18.49 -0.76 -4.69
C ARG A 348 18.73 0.59 -4.02
N LEU A 349 18.76 1.67 -4.78
CA LEU A 349 18.89 3.03 -4.22
C LEU A 349 17.69 3.35 -3.30
N ALA A 350 16.47 3.03 -3.74
CA ALA A 350 15.28 3.24 -2.93
C ALA A 350 15.24 2.36 -1.65
N LEU A 351 15.81 1.14 -1.71
CA LEU A 351 15.91 0.23 -0.55
C LEU A 351 16.99 0.67 0.46
N GLN A 352 18.00 1.42 0.02
CA GLN A 352 19.13 1.91 0.83
C GLN A 352 18.89 3.33 1.38
N ASP A 353 17.69 3.89 1.19
CA ASP A 353 17.37 5.24 1.66
C ASP A 353 17.31 5.30 3.19
N GLU A 354 18.44 5.63 3.81
CA GLU A 354 18.56 5.84 5.25
C GLU A 354 17.67 6.98 5.77
N HIS A 355 17.35 7.99 4.93
CA HIS A 355 16.47 9.09 5.32
C HIS A 355 15.07 8.59 5.69
N THR A 356 14.54 7.62 4.95
CA THR A 356 13.25 7.00 5.28
C THR A 356 13.26 6.31 6.63
N LEU A 357 14.34 5.58 6.95
CA LEU A 357 14.49 4.93 8.26
C LEU A 357 14.61 5.98 9.38
N GLN A 358 15.48 6.97 9.22
CA GLN A 358 15.69 8.05 10.20
C GLN A 358 14.42 8.87 10.42
N ALA A 359 13.64 9.15 9.37
CA ALA A 359 12.35 9.87 9.48
C ALA A 359 11.35 9.08 10.35
N ASN A 360 11.28 7.76 10.17
CA ASN A 360 10.42 6.90 10.99
C ASN A 360 10.91 6.83 12.45
N GLN A 361 12.21 6.62 12.69
CA GLN A 361 12.79 6.66 14.05
C GLN A 361 12.55 8.00 14.74
N GLY A 362 12.81 9.10 14.02
CA GLY A 362 12.61 10.46 14.52
C GLY A 362 11.14 10.75 14.85
N MET A 363 10.19 10.25 14.08
CA MET A 363 8.76 10.38 14.36
C MET A 363 8.37 9.72 15.68
N PHE A 364 8.82 8.50 15.94
CA PHE A 364 8.56 7.81 17.22
C PHE A 364 9.21 8.53 18.39
N ALA A 365 10.48 8.95 18.24
CA ALA A 365 11.20 9.68 19.27
C ALA A 365 10.52 11.02 19.61
N LEU A 366 10.11 11.79 18.61
CA LEU A 366 9.37 13.05 18.77
C LEU A 366 8.04 12.85 19.49
N ALA A 367 7.28 11.82 19.13
CA ALA A 367 6.01 11.52 19.78
C ALA A 367 6.20 11.17 21.26
N LEU A 368 7.18 10.33 21.59
CA LEU A 368 7.51 9.96 22.97
C LEU A 368 7.97 11.15 23.82
N GLN A 369 8.73 12.09 23.26
CA GLN A 369 9.15 13.31 23.96
C GLN A 369 7.96 14.21 24.34
N ARG A 370 6.93 14.29 23.51
CA ARG A 370 5.71 15.08 23.77
C ARG A 370 4.80 14.47 24.83
N GLY A 371 4.99 13.21 25.17
CA GLY A 371 4.23 12.51 26.21
C GLY A 371 4.81 12.67 27.61
N ARG A 372 6.05 13.12 27.71
CA ARG A 372 6.73 13.46 28.98
C ARG A 372 6.43 14.90 29.36
#